data_a81b2c1b3888459d6edada906ef650ec
#
_entry.id   a81b2c1b3888459d6edada906ef650ec
#
_cell.length_a   1.000
_cell.length_b   1.000
_cell.length_c   1.000
_cell.angle_alpha   90.00
_cell.angle_beta   90.00
_cell.angle_gamma   90.00
#
_symmetry.space_group_name_H-M   'P 1'
#
loop_
_entity.id
_entity.type
_entity.pdbx_description
1 polymer ?
#
loop_
_entity_poly.entity_id
_entity_poly.type
_entity_poly.pdbx_seq_one_letter_code
_entity_poly.pdbx_strand_id
1 'polypeptide(L)'
;MTYAISGECCSDASCVAVCPMNSIHPSPGEPGFGAGVSLFIDPRTCIDCGACADICPVDAAQPADQAAPEDVERNAAYFAEQEPLEATDLDSWEPPSYQVWGDGPRRVLVVGAGPAGMYATRELLLRTTAEVTLVDRSDRIGGLVRFGVAPDHPRTKQIIDTFERIIGHSRVRWLPGTDAAAMSSGYDAVIHAVGARRSRRLGITGEEAACTAEDFVAWCNGRPGASLPVELTGPRAAVIGNGNVAIDLARLLLSDEERLRSMDVSPEVRRTLAASGIKEVVLLGRRGPETAAYTETALQELLAAAGDRVELRYHARPTSWTSDGLTLGTGETIAAGNLFTAIGFEGQAIDGLPFDADRGIVPNVRGAVVGRPGHYVAGWIKRGARGGIGVNKACAQETVTTLVSSSRAAASPGS
;
A
#
# COMPACT_ATOMS: atom_id res chain seq x y z
N MET A 1 -17.15 27.44 -0.07
CA MET A 1 -16.72 26.39 -1.03
C MET A 1 -16.37 25.19 -0.19
N THR A 2 -16.49 23.97 -0.69
CA THR A 2 -16.17 22.76 0.05
C THR A 2 -14.82 22.22 -0.40
N TYR A 3 -14.29 21.20 0.28
CA TYR A 3 -13.14 20.44 -0.15
C TYR A 3 -13.57 19.10 -0.77
N ALA A 4 -12.74 18.52 -1.62
CA ALA A 4 -12.91 17.19 -2.18
C ALA A 4 -11.59 16.41 -2.06
N ILE A 5 -11.67 15.09 -1.96
CA ILE A 5 -10.51 14.19 -1.95
C ILE A 5 -10.40 13.52 -3.30
N SER A 6 -9.23 13.62 -3.92
CA SER A 6 -8.92 13.02 -5.22
C SER A 6 -8.70 11.51 -5.15
N GLY A 7 -8.69 10.83 -6.30
CA GLY A 7 -8.38 9.41 -6.43
C GLY A 7 -6.98 9.03 -5.97
N GLU A 8 -6.06 9.99 -5.86
CA GLU A 8 -4.69 9.81 -5.37
C GLU A 8 -4.57 9.68 -3.84
N CYS A 9 -5.69 9.63 -3.13
CA CYS A 9 -5.73 9.51 -1.67
C CYS A 9 -4.98 8.24 -1.20
N CYS A 10 -4.02 8.43 -0.30
CA CYS A 10 -3.26 7.32 0.30
C CYS A 10 -4.00 6.64 1.47
N SER A 11 -5.20 7.10 1.81
CA SER A 11 -6.05 6.61 2.91
C SER A 11 -5.32 6.55 4.27
N ASP A 12 -4.39 7.49 4.52
CA ASP A 12 -3.65 7.55 5.78
C ASP A 12 -4.49 8.09 6.94
N ALA A 13 -5.66 8.65 6.65
CA ALA A 13 -6.65 9.18 7.58
C ALA A 13 -6.14 10.32 8.49
N SER A 14 -5.03 10.99 8.15
CA SER A 14 -4.58 12.18 8.89
C SER A 14 -5.62 13.29 8.84
N CYS A 15 -6.29 13.45 7.69
CA CYS A 15 -7.36 14.41 7.48
C CYS A 15 -8.62 14.14 8.34
N VAL A 16 -8.94 12.88 8.63
CA VAL A 16 -10.08 12.52 9.50
C VAL A 16 -9.89 13.09 10.91
N ALA A 17 -8.68 12.94 11.45
CA ALA A 17 -8.37 13.36 12.82
C ALA A 17 -8.43 14.88 13.05
N VAL A 18 -8.36 15.67 11.98
CA VAL A 18 -8.35 17.16 12.06
C VAL A 18 -9.65 17.78 11.54
N CYS A 19 -10.57 16.99 11.01
CA CYS A 19 -11.85 17.50 10.53
C CYS A 19 -12.81 17.77 11.70
N PRO A 20 -13.12 19.05 12.02
CA PRO A 20 -13.97 19.38 13.16
C PRO A 20 -15.44 18.97 12.94
N MET A 21 -15.85 18.79 11.69
CA MET A 21 -17.23 18.49 11.32
C MET A 21 -17.49 16.99 11.11
N ASN A 22 -16.49 16.12 11.34
CA ASN A 22 -16.59 14.70 11.01
C ASN A 22 -17.09 14.44 9.58
N SER A 23 -16.61 15.24 8.62
CA SER A 23 -17.10 15.18 7.22
C SER A 23 -16.32 14.21 6.36
N ILE A 24 -15.33 13.46 6.89
CA ILE A 24 -14.41 12.65 6.09
C ILE A 24 -14.59 11.16 6.39
N HIS A 25 -15.09 10.43 5.41
CA HIS A 25 -15.41 9.01 5.51
C HIS A 25 -14.95 8.20 4.29
N PRO A 26 -14.81 6.84 4.40
CA PRO A 26 -14.94 6.09 5.64
C PRO A 26 -13.80 6.40 6.62
N SER A 27 -14.10 6.55 7.89
CA SER A 27 -13.10 6.74 8.94
C SER A 27 -12.54 5.42 9.47
N PRO A 28 -11.39 5.41 10.17
CA PRO A 28 -10.85 4.20 10.76
C PRO A 28 -11.84 3.50 11.68
N GLY A 29 -12.18 2.26 11.35
CA GLY A 29 -13.17 1.46 12.06
C GLY A 29 -14.52 1.33 11.35
N GLU A 30 -14.80 2.18 10.35
CA GLU A 30 -16.00 2.07 9.52
C GLU A 30 -15.86 1.02 8.42
N PRO A 31 -16.99 0.43 7.97
CA PRO A 31 -17.01 -0.43 6.79
C PRO A 31 -16.42 0.29 5.56
N GLY A 32 -15.56 -0.40 4.82
CA GLY A 32 -14.90 0.17 3.63
C GLY A 32 -13.55 0.85 3.91
N PHE A 33 -13.25 1.26 5.14
CA PHE A 33 -11.92 1.81 5.44
C PHE A 33 -10.82 0.78 5.18
N GLY A 34 -9.82 1.15 4.38
CA GLY A 34 -8.68 0.30 4.04
C GLY A 34 -8.98 -0.83 3.04
N ALA A 35 -10.19 -0.89 2.49
CA ALA A 35 -10.56 -1.85 1.45
C ALA A 35 -10.10 -1.43 0.03
N GLY A 36 -9.20 -0.45 -0.08
CA GLY A 36 -8.75 0.12 -1.35
C GLY A 36 -9.63 1.28 -1.83
N VAL A 37 -10.54 1.74 -1.00
CA VAL A 37 -11.41 2.89 -1.28
C VAL A 37 -10.72 4.16 -0.78
N SER A 38 -10.77 5.24 -1.57
CA SER A 38 -10.37 6.58 -1.13
C SER A 38 -11.24 7.05 0.04
N LEU A 39 -10.77 8.05 0.75
CA LEU A 39 -11.63 8.80 1.65
C LEU A 39 -12.39 9.86 0.84
N PHE A 40 -13.54 10.27 1.35
CA PHE A 40 -14.41 11.26 0.71
C PHE A 40 -14.79 12.34 1.73
N ILE A 41 -15.02 13.55 1.26
CA ILE A 41 -15.52 14.67 2.07
C ILE A 41 -17.00 14.89 1.75
N ASP A 42 -17.85 14.86 2.78
CA ASP A 42 -19.27 15.19 2.63
C ASP A 42 -19.44 16.70 2.36
N PRO A 43 -19.86 17.10 1.16
CA PRO A 43 -20.00 18.50 0.82
C PRO A 43 -21.14 19.19 1.60
N ARG A 44 -22.04 18.44 2.23
CA ARG A 44 -23.18 18.97 2.99
C ARG A 44 -22.78 19.43 4.39
N THR A 45 -21.73 18.82 4.96
CA THR A 45 -21.24 19.10 6.32
C THR A 45 -19.90 19.82 6.35
N CYS A 46 -19.17 19.86 5.24
CA CYS A 46 -17.86 20.53 5.13
C CYS A 46 -18.01 22.05 5.29
N ILE A 47 -17.25 22.64 6.22
CA ILE A 47 -17.25 24.09 6.52
C ILE A 47 -16.12 24.87 5.87
N ASP A 48 -15.40 24.28 4.92
CA ASP A 48 -14.33 24.96 4.16
C ASP A 48 -13.13 25.47 5.02
N CYS A 49 -12.82 24.76 6.09
CA CYS A 49 -11.75 25.19 7.03
C CYS A 49 -10.32 24.90 6.56
N GLY A 50 -10.12 24.06 5.56
CA GLY A 50 -8.82 23.73 4.98
C GLY A 50 -7.94 22.76 5.78
N ALA A 51 -8.29 22.41 7.01
CA ALA A 51 -7.47 21.58 7.88
C ALA A 51 -7.08 20.22 7.27
N CYS A 52 -7.98 19.65 6.45
CA CYS A 52 -7.73 18.40 5.73
C CYS A 52 -6.63 18.55 4.66
N ALA A 53 -6.58 19.67 3.96
CA ALA A 53 -5.54 19.96 2.98
C ALA A 53 -4.19 20.19 3.65
N ASP A 54 -4.17 21.00 4.72
CA ASP A 54 -2.94 21.34 5.45
C ASP A 54 -2.21 20.10 6.00
N ILE A 55 -2.96 19.06 6.37
CA ILE A 55 -2.39 17.84 6.94
C ILE A 55 -2.19 16.71 5.91
N CYS A 56 -2.74 16.84 4.71
CA CYS A 56 -2.71 15.78 3.71
C CYS A 56 -1.27 15.54 3.22
N PRO A 57 -0.69 14.34 3.41
CA PRO A 57 0.71 14.10 3.04
C PRO A 57 0.92 13.93 1.53
N VAL A 58 -0.16 13.88 0.76
CA VAL A 58 -0.13 13.63 -0.70
C VAL A 58 -0.96 14.65 -1.49
N ASP A 59 -1.33 15.78 -0.87
CA ASP A 59 -2.15 16.86 -1.45
C ASP A 59 -3.44 16.38 -2.13
N ALA A 60 -4.00 15.26 -1.67
CA ALA A 60 -5.23 14.70 -2.22
C ALA A 60 -6.48 15.46 -1.80
N ALA A 61 -6.47 16.16 -0.65
CA ALA A 61 -7.57 17.00 -0.21
C ALA A 61 -7.38 18.41 -0.78
N GLN A 62 -8.30 18.85 -1.64
CA GLN A 62 -8.19 20.11 -2.37
C GLN A 62 -9.51 20.91 -2.28
N PRO A 63 -9.45 22.27 -2.36
CA PRO A 63 -10.65 23.06 -2.57
C PRO A 63 -11.44 22.57 -3.79
N ALA A 64 -12.75 22.47 -3.70
CA ALA A 64 -13.57 21.88 -4.76
C ALA A 64 -13.52 22.66 -6.09
N ASP A 65 -13.18 23.95 -6.06
CA ASP A 65 -12.96 24.77 -7.25
C ASP A 65 -11.59 24.57 -7.90
N GLN A 66 -10.67 23.87 -7.24
CA GLN A 66 -9.34 23.51 -7.73
C GLN A 66 -9.20 22.01 -8.01
N ALA A 67 -10.12 21.21 -7.47
CA ALA A 67 -10.16 19.77 -7.71
C ALA A 67 -10.72 19.46 -9.10
N ALA A 68 -10.38 18.26 -9.63
CA ALA A 68 -10.97 17.79 -10.85
C ALA A 68 -12.49 17.60 -10.69
N PRO A 69 -13.33 17.98 -11.68
CA PRO A 69 -14.79 17.85 -11.57
C PRO A 69 -15.25 16.44 -11.19
N GLU A 70 -14.62 15.41 -11.74
CA GLU A 70 -14.88 14.00 -11.41
C GLU A 70 -14.62 13.65 -9.95
N ASP A 71 -13.63 14.26 -9.32
CA ASP A 71 -13.34 14.07 -7.90
C ASP A 71 -14.43 14.71 -7.04
N VAL A 72 -14.90 15.90 -7.41
CA VAL A 72 -15.99 16.59 -6.70
C VAL A 72 -17.29 15.78 -6.79
N GLU A 73 -17.62 15.30 -8.00
CA GLU A 73 -18.78 14.45 -8.22
C GLU A 73 -18.69 13.14 -7.44
N ARG A 74 -17.53 12.51 -7.42
CA ARG A 74 -17.29 11.26 -6.69
C ARG A 74 -17.45 11.44 -5.18
N ASN A 75 -16.95 12.54 -4.61
CA ASN A 75 -17.14 12.85 -3.19
C ASN A 75 -18.63 13.04 -2.88
N ALA A 76 -19.36 13.79 -3.69
CA ALA A 76 -20.80 13.98 -3.51
C ALA A 76 -21.59 12.67 -3.67
N ALA A 77 -21.24 11.84 -4.65
CA ALA A 77 -21.91 10.58 -4.92
C ALA A 77 -21.78 9.56 -3.77
N TYR A 78 -20.61 9.54 -3.10
CA TYR A 78 -20.40 8.65 -1.95
C TYR A 78 -21.42 8.88 -0.84
N PHE A 79 -21.87 10.12 -0.65
CA PHE A 79 -22.83 10.49 0.40
C PHE A 79 -24.27 10.64 -0.09
N ALA A 80 -24.54 10.49 -1.38
CA ALA A 80 -25.84 10.80 -1.97
C ALA A 80 -27.00 10.01 -1.35
N GLU A 81 -26.78 8.75 -1.00
CA GLU A 81 -27.78 7.85 -0.40
C GLU A 81 -27.65 7.73 1.12
N GLN A 82 -26.75 8.49 1.73
CA GLN A 82 -26.52 8.46 3.17
C GLN A 82 -27.18 9.65 3.85
N GLU A 83 -27.74 9.44 5.04
CA GLU A 83 -28.14 10.56 5.89
C GLU A 83 -26.91 11.42 6.22
N PRO A 84 -27.06 12.76 6.28
CA PRO A 84 -25.97 13.62 6.72
C PRO A 84 -25.50 13.20 8.10
N LEU A 85 -24.20 12.96 8.24
CA LEU A 85 -23.62 12.66 9.53
C LEU A 85 -23.72 13.88 10.45
N GLU A 86 -24.06 13.65 11.71
CA GLU A 86 -24.15 14.76 12.68
C GLU A 86 -22.79 15.47 12.76
N ALA A 87 -22.85 16.78 12.63
CA ALA A 87 -21.66 17.61 12.83
C ALA A 87 -21.14 17.44 14.25
N THR A 88 -19.84 17.27 14.38
CA THR A 88 -19.21 17.35 15.69
C THR A 88 -19.44 18.73 16.26
N ASP A 89 -19.85 18.83 17.51
CA ASP A 89 -19.95 20.11 18.20
C ASP A 89 -18.57 20.79 18.23
N LEU A 90 -18.46 21.90 17.54
CA LEU A 90 -17.18 22.63 17.42
C LEU A 90 -16.61 23.08 18.78
N ASP A 91 -17.49 23.34 19.75
CA ASP A 91 -17.08 23.74 21.09
C ASP A 91 -16.53 22.55 21.89
N SER A 92 -16.85 21.32 21.49
CA SER A 92 -16.33 20.08 22.09
C SER A 92 -15.16 19.45 21.33
N TRP A 93 -14.80 19.99 20.14
CA TRP A 93 -13.70 19.46 19.36
C TRP A 93 -12.34 19.77 20.00
N GLU A 94 -11.62 18.71 20.37
CA GLU A 94 -10.23 18.82 20.82
C GLU A 94 -9.28 18.27 19.76
N PRO A 95 -8.18 18.98 19.46
CA PRO A 95 -7.16 18.44 18.57
C PRO A 95 -6.64 17.12 19.11
N PRO A 96 -6.28 16.16 18.23
CA PRO A 96 -5.71 14.89 18.67
C PRO A 96 -4.52 15.12 19.58
N SER A 97 -4.66 14.79 20.86
CA SER A 97 -3.55 14.85 21.82
C SER A 97 -2.78 13.53 21.79
N TYR A 98 -1.47 13.61 21.58
CA TYR A 98 -0.60 12.45 21.71
C TYR A 98 -0.17 12.28 23.16
N GLN A 99 -0.69 11.24 23.82
CA GLN A 99 -0.27 10.91 25.15
C GLN A 99 1.16 10.36 25.10
N VAL A 100 2.11 11.10 25.65
CA VAL A 100 3.50 10.64 25.77
C VAL A 100 3.59 9.69 26.96
N TRP A 101 4.05 8.47 26.72
CA TRP A 101 4.27 7.45 27.73
C TRP A 101 5.73 7.47 28.18
N GLY A 102 6.02 8.08 29.34
CA GLY A 102 7.37 8.28 29.84
C GLY A 102 8.14 7.00 30.21
N ASP A 103 7.43 5.89 30.49
CA ASP A 103 8.01 4.64 30.97
C ASP A 103 8.11 3.57 29.88
N GLY A 104 8.22 3.97 28.65
CA GLY A 104 8.38 3.07 27.51
C GLY A 104 9.81 2.52 27.32
N PRO A 105 10.05 1.68 26.31
CA PRO A 105 11.39 1.20 26.00
C PRO A 105 12.30 2.39 25.64
N ARG A 106 13.59 2.28 25.97
CA ARG A 106 14.57 3.33 25.68
C ARG A 106 15.20 3.20 24.31
N ARG A 107 15.46 1.95 23.87
CA ARG A 107 16.06 1.67 22.56
C ARG A 107 15.20 0.67 21.81
N VAL A 108 14.72 1.05 20.65
CA VAL A 108 13.87 0.21 19.80
C VAL A 108 14.53 0.02 18.44
N LEU A 109 14.65 -1.23 18.00
CA LEU A 109 15.01 -1.57 16.63
C LEU A 109 13.75 -1.71 15.78
N VAL A 110 13.68 -0.99 14.67
CA VAL A 110 12.63 -1.16 13.65
C VAL A 110 13.27 -1.75 12.39
N VAL A 111 12.83 -2.93 11.99
CA VAL A 111 13.34 -3.66 10.84
C VAL A 111 12.38 -3.52 9.66
N GLY A 112 12.80 -2.79 8.63
CA GLY A 112 12.02 -2.47 7.45
C GLY A 112 11.58 -1.01 7.43
N ALA A 113 12.02 -0.26 6.42
CA ALA A 113 11.71 1.14 6.19
C ALA A 113 10.58 1.35 5.16
N GLY A 114 9.71 0.37 4.99
CA GLY A 114 8.43 0.52 4.29
C GLY A 114 7.39 1.26 5.15
N PRO A 115 6.16 1.50 4.64
CA PRO A 115 5.14 2.28 5.34
C PRO A 115 4.91 1.85 6.79
N ALA A 116 4.84 0.56 7.06
CA ALA A 116 4.59 0.05 8.41
C ALA A 116 5.71 0.40 9.39
N GLY A 117 6.98 0.29 8.96
CA GLY A 117 8.14 0.66 9.78
C GLY A 117 8.26 2.16 9.98
N MET A 118 7.97 2.94 8.94
CA MET A 118 7.97 4.39 9.02
C MET A 118 6.89 4.91 9.98
N TYR A 119 5.67 4.38 9.90
CA TYR A 119 4.62 4.71 10.87
C TYR A 119 4.91 4.21 12.27
N ALA A 120 5.52 3.03 12.44
CA ALA A 120 5.95 2.55 13.75
C ALA A 120 7.02 3.48 14.36
N THR A 121 7.98 3.92 13.56
CA THR A 121 8.99 4.91 13.97
C THR A 121 8.32 6.22 14.37
N ARG A 122 7.39 6.73 13.57
CA ARG A 122 6.62 7.94 13.89
C ARG A 122 5.86 7.81 15.22
N GLU A 123 5.14 6.72 15.43
CA GLU A 123 4.40 6.49 16.66
C GLU A 123 5.30 6.39 17.90
N LEU A 124 6.48 5.75 17.77
CA LEU A 124 7.48 5.74 18.82
C LEU A 124 7.97 7.15 19.18
N LEU A 125 8.24 7.99 18.16
CA LEU A 125 8.66 9.37 18.36
C LEU A 125 7.60 10.23 19.05
N LEU A 126 6.33 10.06 18.68
CA LEU A 126 5.21 10.84 19.21
C LEU A 126 4.82 10.42 20.63
N ARG A 127 4.91 9.14 20.95
CA ARG A 127 4.34 8.58 22.18
C ARG A 127 5.36 8.15 23.22
N THR A 128 6.63 8.06 22.87
CA THR A 128 7.69 7.62 23.78
C THR A 128 8.90 8.56 23.71
N THR A 129 9.84 8.33 24.63
CA THR A 129 11.17 8.98 24.61
C THR A 129 12.24 8.09 23.97
N ALA A 130 11.85 7.00 23.30
CA ALA A 130 12.76 6.02 22.74
C ALA A 130 13.70 6.60 21.68
N GLU A 131 14.92 6.10 21.68
CA GLU A 131 15.84 6.16 20.54
C GLU A 131 15.51 5.01 19.60
N VAL A 132 15.31 5.32 18.34
CA VAL A 132 14.89 4.35 17.30
C VAL A 132 16.06 4.10 16.35
N THR A 133 16.47 2.85 16.23
CA THR A 133 17.32 2.43 15.12
C THR A 133 16.42 1.82 14.05
N LEU A 134 16.38 2.46 12.88
CA LEU A 134 15.64 1.98 11.72
C LEU A 134 16.62 1.36 10.73
N VAL A 135 16.34 0.14 10.28
CA VAL A 135 17.19 -0.57 9.31
C VAL A 135 16.38 -1.10 8.14
N ASP A 136 16.96 -1.10 6.97
CA ASP A 136 16.41 -1.80 5.79
C ASP A 136 17.56 -2.33 4.92
N ARG A 137 17.32 -3.44 4.22
CA ARG A 137 18.23 -3.98 3.21
C ARG A 137 18.35 -3.07 1.99
N SER A 138 17.30 -2.27 1.71
CA SER A 138 17.35 -1.21 0.71
C SER A 138 18.17 -0.03 1.24
N ASP A 139 18.85 0.64 0.35
CA ASP A 139 19.49 1.93 0.60
C ASP A 139 18.50 3.11 0.69
N ARG A 140 17.20 2.84 0.40
CA ARG A 140 16.13 3.84 0.34
C ARG A 140 14.93 3.43 1.17
N ILE A 141 14.32 4.42 1.80
CA ILE A 141 13.05 4.28 2.53
C ILE A 141 11.85 4.22 1.58
N GLY A 142 10.70 3.84 2.11
CA GLY A 142 9.40 3.82 1.43
C GLY A 142 8.96 2.43 0.97
N GLY A 143 9.88 1.47 0.79
CA GLY A 143 9.54 0.10 0.40
C GLY A 143 8.65 0.05 -0.85
N LEU A 144 7.48 -0.60 -0.77
CA LEU A 144 6.54 -0.70 -1.89
C LEU A 144 5.87 0.62 -2.28
N VAL A 145 5.88 1.66 -1.46
CA VAL A 145 5.43 2.99 -1.91
C VAL A 145 6.37 3.52 -2.98
N ARG A 146 7.68 3.36 -2.79
CA ARG A 146 8.67 3.79 -3.77
C ARG A 146 8.73 2.88 -4.98
N PHE A 147 8.71 1.56 -4.78
CA PHE A 147 9.02 0.60 -5.83
C PHE A 147 7.84 -0.26 -6.30
N GLY A 148 6.71 -0.25 -5.63
CA GLY A 148 5.52 -1.06 -5.93
C GLY A 148 4.28 -0.26 -6.31
N VAL A 149 4.21 1.04 -5.96
CA VAL A 149 3.19 1.95 -6.49
C VAL A 149 3.57 2.29 -7.92
N ALA A 150 2.62 2.17 -8.85
CA ALA A 150 2.86 2.43 -10.26
C ALA A 150 3.37 3.86 -10.51
N PRO A 151 4.23 4.08 -11.52
CA PRO A 151 4.87 5.38 -11.74
C PRO A 151 3.89 6.48 -12.16
N ASP A 152 2.70 6.13 -12.62
CA ASP A 152 1.61 7.06 -12.96
C ASP A 152 0.75 7.50 -11.76
N HIS A 153 1.17 7.16 -10.51
CA HIS A 153 0.61 7.67 -9.27
C HIS A 153 1.63 8.53 -8.49
N PRO A 154 2.11 9.67 -9.05
CA PRO A 154 3.16 10.46 -8.43
C PRO A 154 2.74 11.04 -7.08
N ARG A 155 1.48 11.47 -6.93
CA ARG A 155 0.97 12.04 -5.67
C ARG A 155 1.01 11.04 -4.53
N THR A 156 0.60 9.78 -4.77
CA THR A 156 0.67 8.73 -3.74
C THR A 156 2.09 8.51 -3.22
N LYS A 157 3.11 8.76 -4.05
CA LYS A 157 4.52 8.65 -3.64
C LYS A 157 5.02 9.81 -2.80
N GLN A 158 4.33 10.96 -2.76
CA GLN A 158 4.71 12.13 -1.94
C GLN A 158 4.73 11.83 -0.45
N ILE A 159 4.04 10.79 0.03
CA ILE A 159 4.15 10.32 1.42
C ILE A 159 5.61 10.05 1.82
N ILE A 160 6.49 9.77 0.86
CA ILE A 160 7.92 9.55 1.10
C ILE A 160 8.58 10.77 1.71
N ASP A 161 8.16 12.00 1.34
CA ASP A 161 8.68 13.24 1.89
C ASP A 161 8.38 13.33 3.41
N THR A 162 7.20 12.84 3.81
CA THR A 162 6.87 12.71 5.23
C THR A 162 7.77 11.69 5.92
N PHE A 163 8.08 10.59 5.26
CA PHE A 163 8.98 9.57 5.79
C PHE A 163 10.43 10.07 5.88
N GLU A 164 10.88 10.88 4.93
CA GLU A 164 12.20 11.51 4.98
C GLU A 164 12.35 12.47 6.18
N ARG A 165 11.30 13.20 6.53
CA ARG A 165 11.29 14.00 7.76
C ARG A 165 11.41 13.15 9.03
N ILE A 166 10.81 11.96 9.04
CA ILE A 166 10.90 11.04 10.19
C ILE A 166 12.33 10.55 10.38
N ILE A 167 13.02 10.14 9.31
CA ILE A 167 14.41 9.67 9.43
C ILE A 167 15.41 10.78 9.77
N GLY A 168 15.07 12.05 9.48
CA GLY A 168 15.85 13.22 9.87
C GLY A 168 15.72 13.59 11.35
N HIS A 169 14.86 12.94 12.12
CA HIS A 169 14.67 13.28 13.53
C HIS A 169 15.85 12.84 14.40
N SER A 170 16.29 13.67 15.36
CA SER A 170 17.49 13.43 16.19
C SER A 170 17.49 12.13 16.99
N ARG A 171 16.32 11.56 17.31
CA ARG A 171 16.18 10.26 17.98
C ARG A 171 16.11 9.07 17.02
N VAL A 172 16.28 9.28 15.71
CA VAL A 172 16.26 8.20 14.70
C VAL A 172 17.66 8.01 14.14
N ARG A 173 18.15 6.80 14.24
CA ARG A 173 19.37 6.34 13.55
C ARG A 173 18.97 5.49 12.37
N TRP A 174 19.08 6.04 11.16
CA TRP A 174 18.82 5.32 9.92
C TRP A 174 20.06 4.56 9.45
N LEU A 175 19.92 3.25 9.18
CA LEU A 175 20.95 2.36 8.68
C LEU A 175 20.49 1.71 7.36
N PRO A 176 20.75 2.34 6.21
CA PRO A 176 20.46 1.79 4.89
C PRO A 176 21.32 0.59 4.56
N GLY A 177 20.85 -0.27 3.63
CA GLY A 177 21.61 -1.40 3.11
C GLY A 177 21.99 -2.44 4.18
N THR A 178 21.29 -2.47 5.32
CA THR A 178 21.68 -3.25 6.49
C THR A 178 20.76 -4.44 6.69
N ASP A 179 21.34 -5.64 6.85
CA ASP A 179 20.60 -6.82 7.29
C ASP A 179 20.52 -6.85 8.81
N ALA A 180 19.29 -6.90 9.32
CA ALA A 180 19.03 -6.87 10.76
C ALA A 180 19.27 -8.21 11.49
N ALA A 181 19.61 -9.29 10.80
CA ALA A 181 19.72 -10.63 11.38
C ALA A 181 20.69 -10.69 12.59
N ALA A 182 21.72 -9.83 12.62
CA ALA A 182 22.72 -9.79 13.69
C ALA A 182 22.46 -8.68 14.73
N MET A 183 21.35 -7.90 14.63
CA MET A 183 21.20 -6.63 15.37
C MET A 183 20.23 -6.68 16.57
N SER A 184 19.65 -7.83 16.89
CA SER A 184 18.64 -7.92 17.96
C SER A 184 19.20 -7.72 19.38
N SER A 185 20.51 -7.80 19.59
CA SER A 185 21.11 -7.58 20.91
C SER A 185 21.28 -6.09 21.22
N GLY A 186 20.92 -5.71 22.44
CA GLY A 186 21.10 -4.35 22.92
C GLY A 186 19.92 -3.40 22.70
N TYR A 187 18.77 -3.93 22.26
CA TYR A 187 17.49 -3.20 22.17
C TYR A 187 16.49 -3.75 23.18
N ASP A 188 15.67 -2.86 23.72
CA ASP A 188 14.62 -3.24 24.67
C ASP A 188 13.43 -3.88 23.93
N ALA A 189 13.25 -3.52 22.65
CA ALA A 189 12.24 -4.11 21.78
C ALA A 189 12.66 -4.07 20.30
N VAL A 190 12.15 -5.05 19.53
CA VAL A 190 12.34 -5.14 18.09
C VAL A 190 10.97 -5.18 17.37
N ILE A 191 10.75 -4.27 16.45
CA ILE A 191 9.55 -4.25 15.60
C ILE A 191 9.93 -4.71 14.20
N HIS A 192 9.43 -5.87 13.78
CA HIS A 192 9.61 -6.39 12.44
C HIS A 192 8.50 -5.87 11.52
N ALA A 193 8.87 -4.98 10.60
CA ALA A 193 7.98 -4.35 9.61
C ALA A 193 8.42 -4.69 8.18
N VAL A 194 8.87 -5.92 7.96
CA VAL A 194 9.53 -6.38 6.73
C VAL A 194 8.58 -6.56 5.53
N GLY A 195 7.28 -6.38 5.72
CA GLY A 195 6.27 -6.51 4.67
C GLY A 195 5.99 -7.97 4.26
N ALA A 196 5.51 -8.15 3.03
CA ALA A 196 5.35 -9.44 2.35
C ALA A 196 6.21 -9.36 1.08
N ARG A 197 7.27 -10.13 1.02
CA ARG A 197 8.36 -9.93 0.05
C ARG A 197 8.34 -10.90 -1.12
N ARG A 198 7.42 -11.84 -1.13
CA ARG A 198 7.33 -12.81 -2.20
C ARG A 198 6.00 -12.70 -2.93
N SER A 199 6.05 -12.54 -4.25
CA SER A 199 4.87 -12.68 -5.08
C SER A 199 4.36 -14.12 -5.00
N ARG A 200 3.05 -14.28 -4.87
CA ARG A 200 2.40 -15.59 -4.85
C ARG A 200 2.60 -16.28 -6.19
N ARG A 201 2.67 -17.61 -6.14
CA ARG A 201 2.76 -18.45 -7.34
C ARG A 201 1.41 -19.01 -7.72
N LEU A 202 1.20 -19.19 -9.02
CA LEU A 202 0.00 -19.83 -9.57
C LEU A 202 0.02 -21.35 -9.36
N GLY A 203 1.21 -21.96 -9.43
CA GLY A 203 1.40 -23.40 -9.38
C GLY A 203 0.93 -24.10 -10.66
N ILE A 204 1.08 -23.44 -11.81
CA ILE A 204 0.75 -24.00 -13.13
C ILE A 204 2.02 -24.29 -13.93
N THR A 205 1.93 -25.21 -14.90
CA THR A 205 3.02 -25.50 -15.84
C THR A 205 3.32 -24.25 -16.68
N GLY A 206 4.61 -23.92 -16.83
CA GLY A 206 5.07 -22.78 -17.62
C GLY A 206 5.04 -21.45 -16.85
N GLU A 207 4.67 -21.45 -15.56
CA GLU A 207 4.63 -20.22 -14.72
C GLU A 207 5.98 -19.51 -14.62
N GLU A 208 7.07 -20.22 -14.78
CA GLU A 208 8.43 -19.66 -14.73
C GLU A 208 8.71 -18.64 -15.83
N ALA A 209 7.94 -18.63 -16.90
CA ALA A 209 8.01 -17.63 -17.97
C ALA A 209 7.20 -16.37 -17.65
N ALA A 210 6.43 -16.35 -16.56
CA ALA A 210 5.62 -15.19 -16.18
C ALA A 210 6.48 -14.08 -15.55
N CYS A 211 6.20 -12.82 -15.91
CA CYS A 211 6.67 -11.66 -15.18
C CYS A 211 5.70 -11.36 -14.03
N THR A 212 6.20 -11.21 -12.81
CA THR A 212 5.33 -10.74 -11.72
C THR A 212 5.09 -9.24 -11.84
N ALA A 213 3.91 -8.79 -11.44
CA ALA A 213 3.62 -7.35 -11.40
C ALA A 213 4.59 -6.60 -10.47
N GLU A 214 5.10 -7.25 -9.41
CA GLU A 214 6.13 -6.70 -8.54
C GLU A 214 7.41 -6.40 -9.33
N ASP A 215 7.93 -7.37 -10.07
CA ASP A 215 9.18 -7.20 -10.82
C ASP A 215 9.01 -6.15 -11.92
N PHE A 216 7.88 -6.17 -12.62
CA PHE A 216 7.57 -5.19 -13.65
C PHE A 216 7.50 -3.76 -13.10
N VAL A 217 6.71 -3.53 -12.04
CA VAL A 217 6.56 -2.20 -11.44
C VAL A 217 7.84 -1.74 -10.76
N ALA A 218 8.59 -2.66 -10.13
CA ALA A 218 9.88 -2.34 -9.53
C ALA A 218 10.91 -1.93 -10.59
N TRP A 219 10.90 -2.57 -11.77
CA TRP A 219 11.72 -2.17 -12.91
C TRP A 219 11.30 -0.79 -13.44
N CYS A 220 10.00 -0.54 -13.62
CA CYS A 220 9.48 0.78 -14.02
C CYS A 220 9.92 1.88 -13.06
N ASN A 221 9.95 1.60 -11.75
CA ASN A 221 10.34 2.53 -10.70
C ASN A 221 11.86 2.61 -10.46
N GLY A 222 12.67 1.96 -11.27
CA GLY A 222 14.14 2.01 -11.14
C GLY A 222 14.67 1.43 -9.82
N ARG A 223 14.05 0.37 -9.29
CA ARG A 223 14.61 -0.32 -8.10
C ARG A 223 16.02 -0.83 -8.41
N PRO A 224 17.02 -0.56 -7.56
CA PRO A 224 18.36 -1.07 -7.78
C PRO A 224 18.40 -2.58 -7.98
N GLY A 225 19.03 -3.03 -9.07
CA GLY A 225 19.12 -4.44 -9.45
C GLY A 225 17.86 -5.03 -10.08
N ALA A 226 16.77 -4.25 -10.24
CA ALA A 226 15.60 -4.71 -10.99
C ALA A 226 15.88 -4.65 -12.49
N SER A 227 15.46 -5.69 -13.19
CA SER A 227 15.45 -5.76 -14.66
C SER A 227 14.12 -6.32 -15.12
N LEU A 228 13.72 -5.99 -16.35
CA LEU A 228 12.54 -6.61 -16.94
C LEU A 228 12.89 -8.06 -17.33
N PRO A 229 12.24 -9.07 -16.73
CA PRO A 229 12.62 -10.47 -16.94
C PRO A 229 12.07 -11.07 -18.25
N VAL A 230 11.27 -10.30 -19.01
CA VAL A 230 10.62 -10.74 -20.24
C VAL A 230 10.76 -9.70 -21.34
N GLU A 231 10.78 -10.14 -22.60
CA GLU A 231 10.63 -9.26 -23.74
C GLU A 231 9.14 -8.96 -23.97
N LEU A 232 8.77 -7.70 -24.20
CA LEU A 232 7.39 -7.29 -24.44
C LEU A 232 7.02 -7.56 -25.90
N THR A 233 6.78 -8.82 -26.24
CA THR A 233 6.54 -9.30 -27.60
C THR A 233 5.08 -9.70 -27.81
N GLY A 234 4.64 -9.65 -29.07
CA GLY A 234 3.29 -10.01 -29.48
C GLY A 234 2.26 -8.91 -29.18
N PRO A 235 1.07 -9.02 -29.80
CA PRO A 235 0.04 -7.99 -29.73
C PRO A 235 -0.79 -8.04 -28.44
N ARG A 236 -0.78 -9.17 -27.72
CA ARG A 236 -1.63 -9.39 -26.55
C ARG A 236 -0.82 -9.89 -25.35
N ALA A 237 -1.13 -9.35 -24.17
CA ALA A 237 -0.64 -9.83 -22.88
C ALA A 237 -1.76 -10.40 -22.03
N ALA A 238 -1.49 -11.52 -21.35
CA ALA A 238 -2.36 -12.10 -20.34
C ALA A 238 -1.90 -11.66 -18.94
N VAL A 239 -2.80 -11.08 -18.16
CA VAL A 239 -2.55 -10.65 -16.78
C VAL A 239 -3.46 -11.43 -15.84
N ILE A 240 -2.89 -12.29 -15.02
CA ILE A 240 -3.64 -13.07 -14.03
C ILE A 240 -3.70 -12.30 -12.72
N GLY A 241 -4.89 -11.85 -12.38
CA GLY A 241 -5.21 -11.04 -11.21
C GLY A 241 -6.32 -10.04 -11.52
N ASN A 242 -7.10 -9.68 -10.51
CA ASN A 242 -8.19 -8.72 -10.62
C ASN A 242 -8.20 -7.72 -9.45
N GLY A 243 -7.03 -7.27 -9.04
CA GLY A 243 -6.84 -6.17 -8.07
C GLY A 243 -6.27 -4.92 -8.74
N ASN A 244 -6.14 -3.83 -7.99
CA ASN A 244 -5.60 -2.55 -8.48
C ASN A 244 -4.23 -2.71 -9.13
N VAL A 245 -3.37 -3.58 -8.61
CA VAL A 245 -2.04 -3.86 -9.22
C VAL A 245 -2.17 -4.45 -10.65
N ALA A 246 -3.19 -5.28 -10.91
CA ALA A 246 -3.44 -5.79 -12.26
C ALA A 246 -3.95 -4.68 -13.20
N ILE A 247 -4.79 -3.78 -12.68
CA ILE A 247 -5.26 -2.59 -13.39
C ILE A 247 -4.09 -1.66 -13.74
N ASP A 248 -3.23 -1.37 -12.76
CA ASP A 248 -2.03 -0.54 -12.96
C ASP A 248 -1.10 -1.13 -14.02
N LEU A 249 -0.87 -2.44 -13.94
CA LEU A 249 -0.04 -3.15 -14.91
C LEU A 249 -0.61 -3.05 -16.33
N ALA A 250 -1.93 -3.29 -16.50
CA ALA A 250 -2.60 -3.16 -17.80
C ALA A 250 -2.48 -1.73 -18.35
N ARG A 251 -2.65 -0.73 -17.49
CA ARG A 251 -2.55 0.68 -17.84
C ARG A 251 -1.13 1.05 -18.29
N LEU A 252 -0.11 0.56 -17.60
CA LEU A 252 1.29 0.77 -17.98
C LEU A 252 1.65 0.10 -19.31
N LEU A 253 1.21 -1.16 -19.53
CA LEU A 253 1.44 -1.89 -20.77
C LEU A 253 0.78 -1.25 -21.99
N LEU A 254 -0.35 -0.57 -21.79
CA LEU A 254 -1.15 0.09 -22.84
C LEU A 254 -0.88 1.60 -22.95
N SER A 255 0.09 2.13 -22.19
CA SER A 255 0.41 3.57 -22.20
C SER A 255 0.95 4.01 -23.56
N ASP A 256 0.41 5.10 -24.05
CA ASP A 256 0.95 5.80 -25.22
C ASP A 256 2.20 6.66 -24.86
N GLU A 257 2.78 7.26 -25.88
CA GLU A 257 4.01 8.04 -25.70
C GLU A 257 3.80 9.30 -24.86
N GLU A 258 2.63 9.93 -24.93
CA GLU A 258 2.29 11.13 -24.17
C GLU A 258 2.22 10.80 -22.68
N ARG A 259 1.49 9.74 -22.32
CA ARG A 259 1.40 9.25 -20.95
C ARG A 259 2.77 8.80 -20.41
N LEU A 260 3.57 8.10 -21.21
CA LEU A 260 4.93 7.71 -20.82
C LEU A 260 5.86 8.90 -20.56
N ARG A 261 5.65 10.04 -21.26
CA ARG A 261 6.41 11.26 -20.99
C ARG A 261 6.02 11.93 -19.68
N SER A 262 4.79 11.81 -19.25
CA SER A 262 4.31 12.38 -17.98
C SER A 262 4.74 11.60 -16.73
N MET A 263 5.19 10.36 -16.90
CA MET A 263 5.63 9.50 -15.80
C MET A 263 7.09 9.75 -15.42
N ASP A 264 7.39 9.65 -14.14
CA ASP A 264 8.76 9.64 -13.61
C ASP A 264 9.39 8.25 -13.78
N VAL A 265 9.78 7.95 -15.02
CA VAL A 265 10.44 6.69 -15.38
C VAL A 265 11.73 6.96 -16.14
N SER A 266 12.67 6.04 -16.06
CA SER A 266 13.94 6.17 -16.77
C SER A 266 13.75 6.23 -18.30
N PRO A 267 14.68 6.85 -19.05
CA PRO A 267 14.65 6.82 -20.50
C PRO A 267 14.66 5.41 -21.11
N GLU A 268 15.27 4.44 -20.42
CA GLU A 268 15.28 3.03 -20.82
C GLU A 268 13.87 2.43 -20.72
N VAL A 269 13.21 2.55 -19.55
CA VAL A 269 11.84 2.10 -19.34
C VAL A 269 10.89 2.70 -20.38
N ARG A 270 10.99 4.00 -20.59
CA ARG A 270 10.16 4.70 -21.58
C ARG A 270 10.34 4.15 -22.99
N ARG A 271 11.59 3.94 -23.43
CA ARG A 271 11.86 3.36 -24.75
C ARG A 271 11.34 1.93 -24.87
N THR A 272 11.53 1.11 -23.86
CA THR A 272 11.06 -0.28 -23.86
C THR A 272 9.54 -0.37 -23.94
N LEU A 273 8.82 0.42 -23.15
CA LEU A 273 7.36 0.46 -23.19
C LEU A 273 6.84 1.04 -24.51
N ALA A 274 7.44 2.11 -25.04
CA ALA A 274 7.06 2.70 -26.31
C ALA A 274 7.30 1.76 -27.51
N ALA A 275 8.34 0.92 -27.43
CA ALA A 275 8.66 -0.09 -28.44
C ALA A 275 7.89 -1.40 -28.26
N SER A 276 7.09 -1.53 -27.21
CA SER A 276 6.31 -2.72 -26.93
C SER A 276 5.37 -3.09 -28.07
N GLY A 277 5.33 -4.38 -28.42
CA GLY A 277 4.37 -4.93 -29.37
C GLY A 277 2.95 -5.07 -28.80
N ILE A 278 2.77 -4.93 -27.49
CA ILE A 278 1.50 -5.17 -26.80
C ILE A 278 0.49 -4.06 -27.15
N LYS A 279 -0.66 -4.45 -27.68
CA LYS A 279 -1.77 -3.59 -28.08
C LYS A 279 -3.04 -3.89 -27.28
N GLU A 280 -3.13 -5.10 -26.73
CA GLU A 280 -4.27 -5.59 -25.99
C GLU A 280 -3.83 -6.28 -24.71
N VAL A 281 -4.65 -6.18 -23.68
CA VAL A 281 -4.46 -6.88 -22.40
C VAL A 281 -5.73 -7.62 -22.04
N VAL A 282 -5.59 -8.91 -21.69
CA VAL A 282 -6.66 -9.67 -21.08
C VAL A 282 -6.40 -9.82 -19.59
N LEU A 283 -7.31 -9.28 -18.76
CA LEU A 283 -7.29 -9.39 -17.30
C LEU A 283 -8.11 -10.60 -16.87
N LEU A 284 -7.51 -11.52 -16.12
CA LEU A 284 -8.14 -12.76 -15.73
C LEU A 284 -8.39 -12.84 -14.23
N GLY A 285 -9.65 -12.92 -13.84
CA GLY A 285 -10.10 -13.17 -12.48
C GLY A 285 -10.57 -14.62 -12.29
N ARG A 286 -10.08 -15.29 -11.23
CA ARG A 286 -10.49 -16.67 -10.90
C ARG A 286 -11.96 -16.77 -10.49
N ARG A 287 -12.51 -15.69 -9.94
CA ARG A 287 -13.89 -15.59 -9.41
C ARG A 287 -14.68 -14.57 -10.24
N GLY A 288 -15.93 -14.36 -9.88
CA GLY A 288 -16.77 -13.36 -10.52
C GLY A 288 -16.41 -11.90 -10.18
N PRO A 289 -17.01 -10.94 -10.88
CA PRO A 289 -16.74 -9.52 -10.70
C PRO A 289 -17.06 -9.03 -9.28
N GLU A 290 -18.04 -9.62 -8.61
CA GLU A 290 -18.46 -9.31 -7.24
C GLU A 290 -17.36 -9.57 -6.18
N THR A 291 -16.33 -10.31 -6.54
CA THR A 291 -15.18 -10.61 -5.68
C THR A 291 -13.88 -9.96 -6.19
N ALA A 292 -13.98 -9.08 -7.17
CA ALA A 292 -12.83 -8.34 -7.66
C ALA A 292 -12.23 -7.48 -6.53
N ALA A 293 -10.90 -7.36 -6.56
CA ALA A 293 -10.17 -6.60 -5.54
C ALA A 293 -9.69 -5.23 -6.06
N TYR A 294 -10.05 -4.88 -7.29
CA TYR A 294 -9.87 -3.52 -7.81
C TYR A 294 -10.99 -2.61 -7.31
N THR A 295 -10.73 -1.31 -7.27
CA THR A 295 -11.76 -0.30 -7.05
C THR A 295 -12.48 -0.01 -8.36
N GLU A 296 -13.77 0.31 -8.27
CA GLU A 296 -14.57 0.69 -9.45
C GLU A 296 -13.91 1.86 -10.19
N THR A 297 -13.42 2.86 -9.45
CA THR A 297 -12.72 4.02 -10.02
C THR A 297 -11.51 3.59 -10.86
N ALA A 298 -10.64 2.73 -10.32
CA ALA A 298 -9.46 2.27 -11.06
C ALA A 298 -9.82 1.52 -12.34
N LEU A 299 -10.90 0.70 -12.29
CA LEU A 299 -11.40 0.02 -13.49
C LEU A 299 -11.93 1.01 -14.53
N GLN A 300 -12.74 1.98 -14.13
CA GLN A 300 -13.31 2.98 -15.03
C GLN A 300 -12.21 3.83 -15.68
N GLU A 301 -11.20 4.25 -14.93
CA GLU A 301 -10.03 4.96 -15.46
C GLU A 301 -9.28 4.12 -16.51
N LEU A 302 -9.09 2.82 -16.26
CA LEU A 302 -8.48 1.92 -17.23
C LEU A 302 -9.32 1.82 -18.50
N LEU A 303 -10.63 1.57 -18.38
CA LEU A 303 -11.54 1.43 -19.52
C LEU A 303 -11.68 2.72 -20.32
N ALA A 304 -11.69 3.87 -19.66
CA ALA A 304 -11.70 5.17 -20.33
C ALA A 304 -10.42 5.42 -21.14
N ALA A 305 -9.25 5.02 -20.61
CA ALA A 305 -7.96 5.21 -21.29
C ALA A 305 -7.67 4.17 -22.37
N ALA A 306 -8.14 2.94 -22.20
CA ALA A 306 -7.77 1.82 -23.05
C ALA A 306 -8.90 1.33 -23.97
N GLY A 307 -10.17 1.57 -23.63
CA GLY A 307 -11.32 1.13 -24.42
C GLY A 307 -11.31 -0.38 -24.72
N ASP A 308 -11.57 -0.74 -25.95
CA ASP A 308 -11.63 -2.13 -26.43
C ASP A 308 -10.29 -2.89 -26.38
N ARG A 309 -9.21 -2.20 -25.99
CA ARG A 309 -7.89 -2.84 -25.83
C ARG A 309 -7.76 -3.65 -24.53
N VAL A 310 -8.77 -3.60 -23.65
CA VAL A 310 -8.82 -4.39 -22.41
C VAL A 310 -10.01 -5.33 -22.45
N GLU A 311 -9.73 -6.62 -22.27
CA GLU A 311 -10.72 -7.66 -22.08
C GLU A 311 -10.73 -8.13 -20.64
N LEU A 312 -11.90 -8.18 -20.00
CA LEU A 312 -12.08 -8.71 -18.64
C LEU A 312 -12.64 -10.13 -18.72
N ARG A 313 -11.94 -11.09 -18.15
CA ARG A 313 -12.33 -12.50 -18.06
C ARG A 313 -12.50 -12.92 -16.61
N TYR A 314 -13.71 -13.20 -16.22
CA TYR A 314 -14.04 -13.76 -14.91
C TYR A 314 -14.22 -15.27 -14.98
N HIS A 315 -14.21 -15.92 -13.80
CA HIS A 315 -14.28 -17.37 -13.69
C HIS A 315 -13.21 -18.12 -14.52
N ALA A 316 -12.12 -17.40 -14.83
CA ALA A 316 -11.01 -17.90 -15.63
C ALA A 316 -9.96 -18.53 -14.71
N ARG A 317 -9.82 -19.85 -14.78
CA ARG A 317 -8.82 -20.59 -14.00
C ARG A 317 -7.72 -21.09 -14.93
N PRO A 318 -6.53 -20.48 -14.90
CA PRO A 318 -5.41 -20.94 -15.72
C PRO A 318 -4.89 -22.29 -15.23
N THR A 319 -4.41 -23.11 -16.18
CA THR A 319 -3.84 -24.45 -15.93
C THR A 319 -2.44 -24.61 -16.46
N SER A 320 -2.10 -23.94 -17.57
CA SER A 320 -0.76 -23.97 -18.14
C SER A 320 -0.48 -22.76 -19.02
N TRP A 321 0.79 -22.43 -19.17
CA TRP A 321 1.31 -21.45 -20.12
C TRP A 321 2.28 -22.12 -21.09
N THR A 322 2.14 -21.86 -22.39
CA THR A 322 3.00 -22.37 -23.46
C THR A 322 3.26 -21.28 -24.49
N SER A 323 4.01 -21.61 -25.56
CA SER A 323 4.20 -20.72 -26.72
C SER A 323 2.89 -20.33 -27.40
N ASP A 324 1.83 -21.15 -27.29
CA ASP A 324 0.52 -20.90 -27.90
C ASP A 324 -0.35 -19.97 -27.06
N GLY A 325 0.03 -19.74 -25.79
CA GLY A 325 -0.67 -18.86 -24.85
C GLY A 325 -1.07 -19.52 -23.53
N LEU A 326 -2.11 -18.96 -22.89
CA LEU A 326 -2.62 -19.36 -21.59
C LEU A 326 -3.80 -20.30 -21.73
N THR A 327 -3.64 -21.55 -21.29
CA THR A 327 -4.74 -22.54 -21.26
C THR A 327 -5.53 -22.43 -19.97
N LEU A 328 -6.85 -22.41 -20.10
CA LEU A 328 -7.80 -22.40 -18.99
C LEU A 328 -8.29 -23.83 -18.66
N GLY A 329 -8.86 -23.98 -17.45
CA GLY A 329 -9.46 -25.25 -17.02
C GLY A 329 -10.68 -25.73 -17.86
N THR A 330 -11.21 -24.87 -18.71
CA THR A 330 -12.24 -25.19 -19.73
C THR A 330 -11.67 -25.86 -20.96
N GLY A 331 -10.35 -25.91 -21.14
CA GLY A 331 -9.66 -26.32 -22.34
C GLY A 331 -9.47 -25.21 -23.39
N GLU A 332 -10.02 -24.02 -23.16
CA GLU A 332 -9.78 -22.83 -23.99
C GLU A 332 -8.33 -22.37 -23.85
N THR A 333 -7.70 -21.98 -24.96
CA THR A 333 -6.39 -21.34 -24.96
C THR A 333 -6.54 -19.89 -25.41
N ILE A 334 -6.09 -18.97 -24.55
CA ILE A 334 -6.03 -17.52 -24.84
C ILE A 334 -4.67 -17.26 -25.47
N ALA A 335 -4.64 -16.93 -26.74
CA ALA A 335 -3.42 -16.55 -27.44
C ALA A 335 -2.86 -15.23 -26.85
N ALA A 336 -1.65 -15.27 -26.32
CA ALA A 336 -0.94 -14.13 -25.77
C ALA A 336 0.58 -14.35 -25.87
N GLY A 337 1.33 -13.28 -26.11
CA GLY A 337 2.79 -13.34 -26.20
C GLY A 337 3.49 -13.16 -24.85
N ASN A 338 2.81 -12.59 -23.87
CA ASN A 338 3.35 -12.35 -22.54
C ASN A 338 2.36 -12.78 -21.44
N LEU A 339 2.92 -13.35 -20.38
CA LEU A 339 2.20 -13.70 -19.17
C LEU A 339 2.67 -12.84 -18.00
N PHE A 340 1.71 -12.21 -17.32
CA PHE A 340 1.95 -11.48 -16.10
C PHE A 340 1.10 -12.02 -14.96
N THR A 341 1.64 -11.92 -13.71
CA THR A 341 0.90 -12.34 -12.52
C THR A 341 0.79 -11.20 -11.53
N ALA A 342 -0.43 -10.89 -11.10
CA ALA A 342 -0.79 -9.88 -10.11
C ALA A 342 -1.72 -10.48 -9.04
N ILE A 343 -1.35 -11.64 -8.49
CA ILE A 343 -2.16 -12.45 -7.56
C ILE A 343 -1.83 -12.22 -6.09
N GLY A 344 -1.09 -11.15 -5.81
CA GLY A 344 -0.74 -10.69 -4.48
C GLY A 344 0.57 -11.28 -3.95
N PHE A 345 0.81 -11.00 -2.68
CA PHE A 345 2.07 -11.28 -1.99
C PHE A 345 1.86 -12.23 -0.82
N GLU A 346 2.96 -12.79 -0.33
CA GLU A 346 3.02 -13.55 0.92
C GLU A 346 4.26 -13.17 1.73
N GLY A 347 4.12 -13.24 3.05
CA GLY A 347 5.24 -13.05 3.96
C GLY A 347 6.22 -14.21 3.88
N GLN A 348 7.42 -13.96 4.36
CA GLN A 348 8.47 -14.95 4.49
C GLN A 348 8.84 -15.11 5.97
N ALA A 349 9.27 -16.31 6.35
CA ALA A 349 9.76 -16.58 7.68
C ALA A 349 10.91 -15.61 8.04
N ILE A 350 10.93 -15.20 9.30
CA ILE A 350 12.01 -14.41 9.89
C ILE A 350 12.76 -15.33 10.85
N ASP A 351 14.06 -15.42 10.70
CA ASP A 351 14.89 -16.29 11.53
C ASP A 351 14.66 -16.01 13.02
N GLY A 352 14.45 -17.09 13.76
CA GLY A 352 14.22 -17.02 15.19
C GLY A 352 12.79 -16.60 15.61
N LEU A 353 11.86 -16.34 14.68
CA LEU A 353 10.46 -16.09 14.97
C LEU A 353 9.55 -17.23 14.49
N PRO A 354 8.42 -17.48 15.16
CA PRO A 354 7.40 -18.40 14.64
C PRO A 354 6.83 -17.87 13.33
N PHE A 355 6.43 -18.77 12.43
CA PHE A 355 5.85 -18.40 11.15
C PHE A 355 4.68 -19.32 10.78
N ASP A 356 3.58 -18.75 10.39
CA ASP A 356 2.40 -19.42 9.85
C ASP A 356 2.50 -19.38 8.31
N ALA A 357 2.92 -20.49 7.71
CA ALA A 357 3.15 -20.58 6.28
C ALA A 357 1.85 -20.49 5.46
N ASP A 358 0.72 -20.97 5.98
CA ASP A 358 -0.57 -20.94 5.29
C ASP A 358 -1.12 -19.52 5.16
N ARG A 359 -0.91 -18.71 6.20
CA ARG A 359 -1.33 -17.31 6.23
C ARG A 359 -0.24 -16.35 5.75
N GLY A 360 1.02 -16.80 5.66
CA GLY A 360 2.17 -15.97 5.30
C GLY A 360 2.45 -14.86 6.33
N ILE A 361 2.30 -15.14 7.64
CA ILE A 361 2.46 -14.15 8.71
C ILE A 361 3.26 -14.71 9.89
N VAL A 362 3.77 -13.81 10.70
CA VAL A 362 4.27 -14.13 12.04
C VAL A 362 3.09 -14.14 13.02
N PRO A 363 2.81 -15.25 13.74
CA PRO A 363 1.76 -15.32 14.74
C PRO A 363 1.94 -14.28 15.85
N ASN A 364 0.90 -13.47 16.07
CA ASN A 364 0.97 -12.37 17.03
C ASN A 364 -0.38 -12.05 17.68
N VAL A 365 -0.33 -11.38 18.80
CA VAL A 365 -1.49 -10.78 19.47
C VAL A 365 -1.30 -9.27 19.48
N ARG A 366 -2.09 -8.55 18.68
CA ARG A 366 -2.01 -7.08 18.54
C ARG A 366 -0.60 -6.56 18.23
N GLY A 367 0.19 -7.35 17.53
CA GLY A 367 1.57 -7.05 17.18
C GLY A 367 2.63 -7.69 18.07
N ALA A 368 2.34 -8.11 19.29
CA ALA A 368 3.28 -8.88 20.12
C ALA A 368 3.44 -10.31 19.57
N VAL A 369 4.66 -10.72 19.27
CA VAL A 369 4.95 -12.04 18.70
C VAL A 369 4.72 -13.14 19.73
N VAL A 370 3.95 -14.17 19.37
CA VAL A 370 3.64 -15.28 20.24
C VAL A 370 4.92 -16.05 20.61
N GLY A 371 5.16 -16.24 21.91
CA GLY A 371 6.33 -16.97 22.41
C GLY A 371 7.68 -16.27 22.25
N ARG A 372 7.69 -14.97 21.91
CA ARG A 372 8.92 -14.19 21.75
C ARG A 372 8.79 -12.80 22.41
N PRO A 373 8.94 -12.72 23.74
CA PRO A 373 8.94 -11.44 24.44
C PRO A 373 9.95 -10.45 23.88
N GLY A 374 9.57 -9.18 23.82
CA GLY A 374 10.41 -8.12 23.25
C GLY A 374 10.38 -8.02 21.72
N HIS A 375 9.75 -8.98 21.01
CA HIS A 375 9.59 -8.95 19.57
C HIS A 375 8.13 -8.60 19.19
N TYR A 376 8.02 -7.72 18.20
CA TYR A 376 6.75 -7.21 17.70
C TYR A 376 6.74 -7.24 16.17
N VAL A 377 5.55 -7.25 15.58
CA VAL A 377 5.37 -7.19 14.12
C VAL A 377 4.40 -6.09 13.74
N ALA A 378 4.64 -5.43 12.60
CA ALA A 378 3.76 -4.44 12.01
C ALA A 378 3.62 -4.63 10.50
N GLY A 379 2.52 -4.19 9.94
CA GLY A 379 2.29 -4.25 8.49
C GLY A 379 1.89 -5.64 7.98
N TRP A 380 2.27 -5.94 6.75
CA TRP A 380 1.84 -7.16 6.07
C TRP A 380 2.37 -8.44 6.70
N ILE A 381 3.54 -8.43 7.27
CA ILE A 381 4.06 -9.59 8.02
C ILE A 381 3.22 -9.90 9.27
N LYS A 382 2.49 -8.93 9.81
CA LYS A 382 1.57 -9.08 10.95
C LYS A 382 0.20 -9.61 10.54
N ARG A 383 -0.38 -9.08 9.43
CA ARG A 383 -1.81 -9.28 9.09
C ARG A 383 -2.07 -9.95 7.74
N GLY A 384 -1.02 -10.27 6.98
CA GLY A 384 -1.08 -10.68 5.59
C GLY A 384 -1.03 -9.48 4.63
N ALA A 385 -0.79 -9.76 3.35
CA ALA A 385 -0.62 -8.75 2.31
C ALA A 385 -1.98 -8.15 1.89
N ARG A 386 -2.57 -7.34 2.74
CA ARG A 386 -3.85 -6.66 2.53
C ARG A 386 -3.78 -5.24 3.04
N GLY A 387 -4.55 -4.36 2.36
CA GLY A 387 -4.64 -2.93 2.69
C GLY A 387 -3.42 -2.12 2.24
N GLY A 388 -3.65 -0.85 1.93
CA GLY A 388 -2.68 0.11 1.44
C GLY A 388 -1.89 0.82 2.55
N ILE A 389 -1.48 2.05 2.24
CA ILE A 389 -0.60 2.87 3.09
C ILE A 389 -1.28 3.21 4.42
N GLY A 390 -2.53 3.68 4.40
CA GLY A 390 -3.24 4.11 5.60
C GLY A 390 -3.50 2.99 6.61
N VAL A 391 -3.79 1.77 6.13
CA VAL A 391 -3.93 0.60 7.00
C VAL A 391 -2.64 0.29 7.75
N ASN A 392 -1.48 0.63 7.20
CA ASN A 392 -0.20 0.45 7.90
C ASN A 392 -0.03 1.44 9.06
N LYS A 393 -0.63 2.63 8.99
CA LYS A 393 -0.64 3.60 10.10
C LYS A 393 -1.38 3.01 11.32
N ALA A 394 -2.64 2.60 11.15
CA ALA A 394 -3.42 1.99 12.22
C ALA A 394 -2.75 0.71 12.78
N CYS A 395 -2.18 -0.11 11.89
CA CYS A 395 -1.46 -1.31 12.28
C CYS A 395 -0.21 -1.01 13.11
N ALA A 396 0.54 0.03 12.77
CA ALA A 396 1.71 0.48 13.53
C ALA A 396 1.32 1.06 14.88
N GLN A 397 0.26 1.87 14.94
CA GLN A 397 -0.30 2.41 16.17
C GLN A 397 -0.68 1.31 17.16
N GLU A 398 -1.42 0.29 16.69
CA GLU A 398 -1.78 -0.85 17.53
C GLU A 398 -0.53 -1.57 18.08
N THR A 399 0.46 -1.80 17.22
CA THR A 399 1.70 -2.50 17.62
C THR A 399 2.50 -1.70 18.64
N VAL A 400 2.68 -0.40 18.44
CA VAL A 400 3.41 0.48 19.37
C VAL A 400 2.65 0.61 20.71
N THR A 401 1.32 0.73 20.66
CA THR A 401 0.50 0.73 21.88
C THR A 401 0.69 -0.57 22.70
N THR A 402 0.70 -1.72 22.02
CA THR A 402 0.94 -3.02 22.67
C THR A 402 2.35 -3.11 23.26
N LEU A 403 3.35 -2.64 22.52
CA LEU A 403 4.75 -2.62 22.97
C LEU A 403 4.90 -1.81 24.26
N VAL A 404 4.36 -0.60 24.31
CA VAL A 404 4.47 0.27 25.50
C VAL A 404 3.71 -0.33 26.70
N SER A 405 2.51 -0.88 26.48
CA SER A 405 1.74 -1.53 27.54
C SER A 405 2.46 -2.74 28.13
N SER A 406 3.13 -3.54 27.29
CA SER A 406 3.92 -4.70 27.73
C SER A 406 5.16 -4.30 28.54
N SER A 407 5.84 -3.20 28.13
CA SER A 407 7.01 -2.70 28.85
C SER A 407 6.65 -2.20 30.26
N ARG A 408 5.48 -1.58 30.43
CA ARG A 408 4.96 -1.14 31.73
C ARG A 408 4.66 -2.31 32.66
N ALA A 409 4.02 -3.36 32.14
CA ALA A 409 3.71 -4.56 32.92
C ALA A 409 4.99 -5.26 33.43
N ALA A 410 6.08 -5.22 32.66
CA ALA A 410 7.36 -5.78 33.04
C ALA A 410 8.15 -4.90 34.06
N ALA A 411 7.89 -3.59 34.09
CA ALA A 411 8.54 -2.65 34.98
C ALA A 411 7.87 -2.53 36.38
N SER A 412 6.64 -3.08 36.53
CA SER A 412 5.92 -3.16 37.80
C SER A 412 6.04 -4.60 38.35
N PRO A 413 7.12 -4.98 39.04
CA PRO A 413 7.17 -6.24 39.76
C PRO A 413 6.16 -6.15 40.91
N GLY A 414 5.23 -7.08 40.98
CA GLY A 414 4.08 -7.15 41.85
C GLY A 414 4.26 -6.55 43.24
N SER A 415 3.38 -5.63 43.57
CA SER A 415 3.08 -5.21 44.95
C SER A 415 2.21 -6.23 45.63
#